data_1e8349ce2573bd877d1026eb2c8b57b4
#
_entry.id   1e8349ce2573bd877d1026eb2c8b57b4
#
_cell.length_a   1.000
_cell.length_b   1.000
_cell.length_c   1.000
_cell.angle_alpha   90.00
_cell.angle_beta   90.00
_cell.angle_gamma   90.00
#
_symmetry.space_group_name_H-M   'P 1'
#
loop_
_entity.id
_entity.type
_entity.pdbx_description
1 polymer ?
#
loop_
_entity_poly.entity_id
_entity_poly.type
_entity_poly.pdbx_seq_one_letter_code
_entity_poly.pdbx_strand_id
1 'polypeptide(L)'
;MPRQFALVPFRLGAVELTVLMLNSAHLSPGALAALAAQVDDGTIRLADIVIVSKAADGAWSTREVDPLEFELAGLDIVALGLIGHDDLAVLVDRIPTGRFAAVLALEQSW
;
A
#
# COMPACT_ATOMS: atom_id res chain seq x y z
N MET A 1 16.72 -11.30 1.82
CA MET A 1 15.88 -10.60 0.87
C MET A 1 15.76 -9.13 1.26
N PRO A 2 15.97 -8.26 0.32
CA PRO A 2 15.81 -6.83 0.65
C PRO A 2 14.38 -6.53 1.09
N ARG A 3 14.27 -5.80 2.16
CA ARG A 3 13.00 -5.38 2.67
C ARG A 3 12.55 -4.16 1.90
N GLN A 4 11.40 -4.24 1.30
CA GLN A 4 10.83 -3.12 0.55
C GLN A 4 9.78 -2.35 1.34
N PHE A 5 9.51 -2.79 2.57
CA PHE A 5 8.59 -2.09 3.43
C PHE A 5 9.30 -0.99 4.19
N ALA A 6 8.63 0.14 4.32
CA ALA A 6 9.01 1.17 5.27
C ALA A 6 7.79 1.41 6.14
N LEU A 7 7.86 1.05 7.40
CA LEU A 7 6.78 1.29 8.35
C LEU A 7 6.79 2.76 8.73
N VAL A 8 5.70 3.44 8.47
CA VAL A 8 5.55 4.86 8.80
C VAL A 8 4.77 4.96 10.09
N PRO A 9 5.29 5.67 11.12
CA PRO A 9 4.60 5.79 12.40
C PRO A 9 3.44 6.78 12.33
N PHE A 10 2.53 6.55 11.42
CA PHE A 10 1.36 7.37 11.18
C PHE A 10 0.13 6.49 11.32
N ARG A 11 -0.78 6.89 12.19
CA ARG A 11 -1.93 6.05 12.53
C ARG A 11 -3.23 6.73 12.23
N LEU A 12 -4.19 5.94 11.77
CA LEU A 12 -5.58 6.31 11.61
C LEU A 12 -6.38 5.40 12.53
N GLY A 13 -6.38 5.71 13.84
CA GLY A 13 -6.95 4.81 14.82
C GLY A 13 -6.10 3.55 14.96
N ALA A 14 -6.68 2.38 14.69
CA ALA A 14 -5.99 1.10 14.74
C ALA A 14 -5.29 0.74 13.42
N VAL A 15 -5.23 1.67 12.49
CA VAL A 15 -4.67 1.44 11.15
C VAL A 15 -3.27 2.02 11.06
N GLU A 16 -2.36 1.27 10.50
CA GLU A 16 -1.00 1.72 10.21
C GLU A 16 -0.80 1.84 8.71
N LEU A 17 -0.07 2.87 8.30
CA LEU A 17 0.31 3.04 6.91
C LEU A 17 1.69 2.44 6.68
N THR A 18 1.80 1.65 5.63
CA THR A 18 3.04 0.99 5.24
C THR A 18 3.35 1.33 3.78
N VAL A 19 4.59 1.64 3.50
CA VAL A 19 5.03 1.91 2.12
C VAL A 19 5.79 0.70 1.61
N LEU A 20 5.32 0.14 0.50
CA LEU A 20 5.98 -0.97 -0.19
C LEU A 20 6.53 -0.46 -1.51
N MET A 21 7.85 -0.53 -1.69
CA MET A 21 8.47 -0.11 -2.95
C MET A 21 8.16 -1.11 -4.06
N LEU A 22 7.84 -0.60 -5.25
CA LEU A 22 7.45 -1.40 -6.40
C LEU A 22 8.40 -1.15 -7.57
N ASN A 23 8.50 -2.15 -8.46
CA ASN A 23 9.25 -2.01 -9.70
C ASN A 23 8.42 -1.46 -10.85
N SER A 24 7.09 -1.42 -10.68
CA SER A 24 6.18 -0.93 -11.70
C SER A 24 4.92 -0.40 -11.02
N ALA A 25 3.97 0.08 -11.81
CA ALA A 25 2.71 0.63 -11.29
C ALA A 25 1.74 -0.43 -10.77
N HIS A 26 2.17 -1.69 -10.70
CA HIS A 26 1.32 -2.80 -10.27
C HIS A 26 2.05 -3.63 -9.22
N LEU A 27 1.28 -4.24 -8.32
CA LEU A 27 1.84 -5.27 -7.46
C LEU A 27 2.06 -6.53 -8.29
N SER A 28 3.24 -7.14 -8.14
CA SER A 28 3.53 -8.41 -8.78
C SER A 28 2.64 -9.51 -8.19
N PRO A 29 2.42 -10.62 -8.92
CA PRO A 29 1.70 -11.77 -8.37
C PRO A 29 2.32 -12.27 -7.06
N GLY A 30 3.64 -12.22 -6.95
CA GLY A 30 4.35 -12.61 -5.72
C GLY A 30 4.04 -11.68 -4.56
N ALA A 31 3.98 -10.38 -4.81
CA ALA A 31 3.62 -9.40 -3.78
C ALA A 31 2.17 -9.58 -3.32
N LEU A 32 1.25 -9.81 -4.25
CA LEU A 32 -0.14 -10.08 -3.92
C LEU A 32 -0.27 -11.35 -3.09
N ALA A 33 0.45 -12.41 -3.47
CA ALA A 33 0.41 -13.67 -2.73
C ALA A 33 0.97 -13.52 -1.32
N ALA A 34 2.05 -12.76 -1.17
CA ALA A 34 2.64 -12.51 0.14
C ALA A 34 1.69 -11.73 1.05
N LEU A 35 1.01 -10.73 0.49
CA LEU A 35 0.04 -9.95 1.24
C LEU A 35 -1.17 -10.80 1.62
N ALA A 36 -1.67 -11.62 0.70
CA ALA A 36 -2.78 -12.52 0.96
C ALA A 36 -2.45 -13.51 2.08
N ALA A 37 -1.23 -14.02 2.11
CA ALA A 37 -0.80 -14.95 3.16
C ALA A 37 -0.84 -14.28 4.53
N GLN A 38 -0.46 -13.01 4.61
CA GLN A 38 -0.51 -12.27 5.89
C GLN A 38 -1.94 -12.01 6.34
N VAL A 39 -2.83 -11.72 5.42
CA VAL A 39 -4.24 -11.51 5.74
C VAL A 39 -4.90 -12.82 6.16
N ASP A 40 -4.58 -13.92 5.48
CA ASP A 40 -5.12 -15.25 5.82
C ASP A 40 -4.68 -15.71 7.20
N ASP A 41 -3.54 -15.25 7.66
CA ASP A 41 -3.04 -15.55 9.01
C ASP A 41 -3.94 -14.95 10.10
N GLY A 42 -4.81 -14.02 9.74
CA GLY A 42 -5.77 -13.41 10.64
C GLY A 42 -5.21 -12.31 11.53
N THR A 43 -3.95 -11.94 11.34
CA THR A 43 -3.31 -10.91 12.17
C THR A 43 -3.51 -9.50 11.64
N ILE A 44 -3.75 -9.36 10.35
CA ILE A 44 -3.97 -8.06 9.72
C ILE A 44 -5.12 -8.12 8.73
N ARG A 45 -5.69 -6.95 8.45
CA ARG A 45 -6.65 -6.76 7.37
C ARG A 45 -6.16 -5.62 6.49
N LEU A 46 -6.38 -5.75 5.19
CA LEU A 46 -6.07 -4.69 4.25
C LEU A 46 -7.24 -3.71 4.21
N ALA A 47 -7.04 -2.54 4.80
CA ALA A 47 -8.10 -1.53 4.82
C ALA A 47 -8.16 -0.77 3.50
N ASP A 48 -7.01 -0.34 3.00
CA ASP A 48 -6.94 0.42 1.75
C ASP A 48 -5.54 0.26 1.14
N ILE A 49 -5.43 0.56 -0.15
CA ILE A 49 -4.16 0.56 -0.86
C ILE A 49 -4.21 1.57 -2.00
N VAL A 50 -3.15 2.35 -2.15
CA VAL A 50 -3.01 3.34 -3.22
C VAL A 50 -1.63 3.17 -3.85
N ILE A 51 -1.57 3.20 -5.18
CA ILE A 51 -0.29 3.18 -5.89
C ILE A 51 0.14 4.63 -6.12
N VAL A 52 1.39 4.93 -5.75
CA VAL A 52 1.98 6.25 -5.93
C VAL A 52 3.09 6.15 -6.95
N SER A 53 3.11 7.08 -7.89
CA SER A 53 4.18 7.23 -8.87
C SER A 53 4.84 8.58 -8.63
N LYS A 54 6.16 8.58 -8.44
CA LYS A 54 6.91 9.82 -8.24
C LYS A 54 7.87 10.01 -9.40
N ALA A 55 7.66 11.08 -10.15
CA ALA A 55 8.48 11.39 -11.33
C ALA A 55 9.88 11.88 -10.93
N ALA A 56 10.79 11.92 -11.90
CA ALA A 56 12.16 12.36 -11.67
C ALA A 56 12.25 13.80 -11.15
N ASP A 57 11.28 14.64 -11.48
CA ASP A 57 11.24 16.04 -11.01
C ASP A 57 10.59 16.20 -9.64
N GLY A 58 10.17 15.08 -9.02
CA GLY A 58 9.53 15.11 -7.72
C GLY A 58 8.00 15.22 -7.76
N ALA A 59 7.42 15.45 -8.91
CA ALA A 59 5.96 15.45 -9.05
C ALA A 59 5.41 14.04 -8.81
N TRP A 60 4.28 13.94 -8.15
CA TRP A 60 3.71 12.64 -7.83
C TRP A 60 2.24 12.56 -8.19
N SER A 61 1.81 11.36 -8.48
CA SER A 61 0.42 11.07 -8.81
C SER A 61 0.02 9.75 -8.17
N THR A 62 -1.28 9.53 -8.09
CA THR A 62 -1.83 8.32 -7.48
C THR A 62 -2.67 7.56 -8.47
N ARG A 63 -2.76 6.26 -8.24
CA ARG A 63 -3.62 5.38 -9.00
C ARG A 63 -4.31 4.45 -8.03
N GLU A 64 -5.60 4.30 -8.19
CA GLU A 64 -6.34 3.32 -7.41
C GLU A 64 -6.15 1.94 -8.02
N VAL A 65 -6.12 0.94 -7.16
CA VAL A 65 -6.07 -0.45 -7.60
C VAL A 65 -7.46 -0.91 -8.04
N ASP A 66 -7.49 -1.97 -8.83
CA ASP A 66 -8.75 -2.63 -9.19
C ASP A 66 -9.12 -3.59 -8.04
N PRO A 67 -10.20 -3.30 -7.30
CA PRO A 67 -10.61 -4.18 -6.19
C PRO A 67 -10.86 -5.62 -6.63
N LEU A 68 -11.33 -5.81 -7.86
CA LEU A 68 -11.58 -7.15 -8.37
C LEU A 68 -10.31 -7.97 -8.51
N GLU A 69 -9.22 -7.35 -8.94
CA GLU A 69 -7.93 -8.01 -9.03
C GLU A 69 -7.48 -8.52 -7.67
N PHE A 70 -7.69 -7.71 -6.63
CA PHE A 70 -7.36 -8.10 -5.26
C PHE A 70 -8.27 -9.21 -4.76
N GLU A 71 -9.56 -9.11 -5.04
CA GLU A 71 -10.54 -10.12 -4.67
C GLU A 71 -10.21 -11.48 -5.28
N LEU A 72 -9.77 -11.50 -6.54
CA LEU A 72 -9.36 -12.73 -7.20
C LEU A 72 -8.10 -13.34 -6.55
N ALA A 73 -7.28 -12.53 -5.92
CA ALA A 73 -6.11 -13.00 -5.17
C ALA A 73 -6.45 -13.39 -3.74
N GLY A 74 -7.71 -13.32 -3.35
CA GLY A 74 -8.14 -13.65 -2.00
C GLY A 74 -8.07 -12.50 -1.01
N LEU A 75 -8.01 -11.25 -1.51
CA LEU A 75 -7.88 -10.07 -0.67
C LEU A 75 -9.12 -9.19 -0.80
N ASP A 76 -9.70 -8.83 0.34
CA ASP A 76 -10.74 -7.83 0.41
C ASP A 76 -10.15 -6.52 0.89
N ILE A 77 -10.47 -5.44 0.20
CA ILE A 77 -10.12 -4.09 0.64
C ILE A 77 -11.31 -3.57 1.40
N VAL A 78 -11.20 -3.49 2.73
CA VAL A 78 -12.36 -3.27 3.59
C VAL A 78 -12.77 -1.82 3.73
N ALA A 79 -11.91 -0.87 3.39
CA ALA A 79 -12.20 0.56 3.54
C ALA A 79 -11.58 1.36 2.38
N LEU A 80 -11.91 0.97 1.15
CA LEU A 80 -11.39 1.62 -0.04
C LEU A 80 -11.64 3.13 0.02
N GLY A 81 -10.58 3.91 -0.19
CA GLY A 81 -10.65 5.36 -0.10
C GLY A 81 -10.27 5.93 1.27
N LEU A 82 -9.88 5.08 2.22
CA LEU A 82 -9.47 5.52 3.55
C LEU A 82 -8.24 6.40 3.52
N ILE A 83 -7.26 6.07 2.66
CA ILE A 83 -6.04 6.84 2.53
C ILE A 83 -6.34 8.08 1.70
N GLY A 84 -6.29 9.24 2.34
CA GLY A 84 -6.57 10.50 1.68
C GLY A 84 -5.33 11.18 1.12
N HIS A 85 -5.56 12.24 0.36
CA HIS A 85 -4.47 13.02 -0.25
C HIS A 85 -3.51 13.57 0.81
N ASP A 86 -4.03 14.04 1.93
CA ASP A 86 -3.20 14.63 2.99
C ASP A 86 -2.28 13.58 3.62
N ASP A 87 -2.76 12.34 3.73
CA ASP A 87 -1.95 11.23 4.24
C ASP A 87 -0.80 10.96 3.27
N LEU A 88 -1.09 10.94 1.98
CA LEU A 88 -0.09 10.67 0.96
C LEU A 88 0.93 11.80 0.87
N ALA A 89 0.49 13.04 1.04
CA ALA A 89 1.39 14.19 1.00
C ALA A 89 2.49 14.11 2.07
N VAL A 90 2.18 13.52 3.21
CA VAL A 90 3.16 13.30 4.28
C VAL A 90 4.15 12.20 3.90
N LEU A 91 3.67 11.16 3.22
CA LEU A 91 4.46 9.97 2.93
C LEU A 91 5.31 10.08 1.67
N VAL A 92 4.92 10.93 0.72
CA VAL A 92 5.52 10.97 -0.60
C VAL A 92 7.01 11.35 -0.55
N ASP A 93 7.42 12.12 0.45
CA ASP A 93 8.82 12.48 0.63
C ASP A 93 9.72 11.28 0.90
N ARG A 94 9.14 10.20 1.37
CA ARG A 94 9.87 8.96 1.65
C ARG A 94 10.00 8.06 0.43
N ILE A 95 9.35 8.42 -0.67
CA ILE A 95 9.42 7.68 -1.92
C ILE A 95 10.49 8.32 -2.79
N PRO A 96 11.50 7.57 -3.22
CA PRO A 96 12.53 8.12 -4.12
C PRO A 96 11.92 8.55 -5.44
N THR A 97 12.50 9.62 -6.02
CA THR A 97 12.07 10.08 -7.34
C THR A 97 12.27 8.99 -8.40
N GLY A 98 11.40 8.95 -9.39
CA GLY A 98 11.48 7.98 -10.46
C GLY A 98 11.00 6.58 -10.05
N ARG A 99 10.35 6.43 -8.92
CA ARG A 99 9.94 5.13 -8.39
C ARG A 99 8.44 5.03 -8.21
N PHE A 100 8.00 3.79 -8.05
CA PHE A 100 6.60 3.48 -7.71
C PHE A 100 6.57 2.93 -6.30
N ALA A 101 5.45 3.15 -5.62
CA ALA A 101 5.24 2.59 -4.30
C ALA A 101 3.76 2.26 -4.11
N ALA A 102 3.49 1.26 -3.28
CA ALA A 102 2.15 1.02 -2.78
C ALA A 102 2.11 1.54 -1.35
N VAL A 103 1.11 2.36 -1.05
CA VAL A 103 0.84 2.78 0.32
C VAL A 103 -0.34 1.94 0.80
N LEU A 104 -0.11 1.16 1.84
CA LEU A 104 -1.10 0.23 2.38
C LEU A 104 -1.56 0.71 3.74
N ALA A 105 -2.87 0.68 3.95
CA ALA A 105 -3.45 0.87 5.27
C ALA A 105 -3.78 -0.51 5.83
N LEU A 106 -3.06 -0.92 6.86
CA LEU A 106 -3.20 -2.23 7.46
C LEU A 106 -3.81 -2.09 8.84
N GLU A 107 -4.90 -2.80 9.07
CA GLU A 107 -5.57 -2.85 10.35
C GLU A 107 -5.18 -4.12 11.07
N GLN A 108 -4.77 -3.99 12.32
CA GLN A 108 -4.45 -5.13 13.14
C GLN A 108 -5.74 -5.72 13.72
N SER A 109 -5.85 -7.03 13.64
CA SER A 109 -7.06 -7.73 14.03
C SER A 109 -6.73 -8.89 14.97
N TRP A 110 -6.31 -8.55 16.17
CA TRP A 110 -6.15 -9.57 17.22
C TRP A 110 -7.21 -9.41 18.29
#